data_4b1683f66044e447a85e14f9369b9637
#
_entry.id   4b1683f66044e447a85e14f9369b9637
#
_cell.length_a   1.000
_cell.length_b   1.000
_cell.length_c   1.000
_cell.angle_alpha   90.00
_cell.angle_beta   90.00
_cell.angle_gamma   90.00
#
_symmetry.space_group_name_H-M   'P 1'
#
loop_
_entity.id
_entity.type
_entity.pdbx_description
1 polymer ?
#
loop_
_entity_poly.entity_id
_entity_poly.type
_entity_poly.pdbx_seq_one_letter_code
_entity_poly.pdbx_strand_id
1 'polypeptide(L)'
;MSNIAQVLTIAGSDSGGGAGIQADLKTFQIQGVFGTSVITAVTAQNTLGVFDIHPIPLNTIQAQLKAVKNDFQITSAKIGMLGTADIIECVADFLSYRPFGTLVVDPVMIAKGGAPLLQQQAVSALIKHLLPLADVITPNIPETEALTGIKISNTASIQQAALDLQKQGAKNVIIKGGHSLNSQSPQCQDWILLQNGEHFVLESPRFDTPHTHGTGCTFSACLTAELAKGAPLKSAVKTAKDFITAAISHPLNIGHGHGPTNHWAYSHI
;
A
#
# COMPACT_ATOMS: atom_id res chain seq x y z
N MET A 1 -25.05 1.14 19.31
CA MET A 1 -24.43 1.83 18.16
C MET A 1 -23.28 0.96 17.69
N SER A 2 -23.26 0.54 16.42
CA SER A 2 -22.12 -0.19 15.86
C SER A 2 -20.89 0.74 15.91
N ASN A 3 -19.84 0.31 16.60
CA ASN A 3 -18.61 1.09 16.70
C ASN A 3 -17.91 1.03 15.35
N ILE A 4 -17.94 2.12 14.56
CA ILE A 4 -17.31 2.18 13.25
C ILE A 4 -15.78 2.08 13.45
N ALA A 5 -15.14 1.11 12.78
CA ALA A 5 -13.69 0.96 12.83
C ALA A 5 -13.00 2.21 12.27
N GLN A 6 -11.93 2.66 12.95
CA GLN A 6 -11.18 3.86 12.60
C GLN A 6 -9.80 3.46 12.09
N VAL A 7 -9.42 4.01 10.95
CA VAL A 7 -8.17 3.68 10.25
C VAL A 7 -7.38 4.93 9.91
N LEU A 8 -6.06 4.76 9.81
CA LEU A 8 -5.14 5.84 9.46
C LEU A 8 -4.38 5.50 8.17
N THR A 9 -4.28 6.45 7.25
CA THR A 9 -3.26 6.42 6.20
C THR A 9 -2.15 7.44 6.47
N ILE A 10 -0.90 7.04 6.31
CA ILE A 10 0.30 7.89 6.38
C ILE A 10 0.94 7.83 4.99
N ALA A 11 0.71 8.85 4.16
CA ALA A 11 1.16 8.82 2.78
C ALA A 11 1.18 10.23 2.14
N GLY A 12 1.70 10.31 0.93
CA GLY A 12 1.62 11.49 0.09
C GLY A 12 0.22 11.75 -0.43
N SER A 13 -0.06 13.00 -0.77
CA SER A 13 -1.31 13.46 -1.39
C SER A 13 -1.16 13.52 -2.91
N ASP A 14 -2.04 12.86 -3.65
CA ASP A 14 -2.15 12.90 -5.11
C ASP A 14 -3.23 13.91 -5.53
N SER A 15 -2.84 15.04 -6.11
CA SER A 15 -3.78 16.06 -6.60
C SER A 15 -4.71 15.53 -7.71
N GLY A 16 -4.30 14.50 -8.46
CA GLY A 16 -5.14 13.81 -9.44
C GLY A 16 -6.17 12.86 -8.82
N GLY A 17 -6.05 12.59 -7.53
CA GLY A 17 -7.04 11.85 -6.74
C GLY A 17 -7.09 10.35 -7.00
N GLY A 18 -6.12 9.78 -7.75
CA GLY A 18 -6.10 8.37 -8.15
C GLY A 18 -5.28 7.47 -7.25
N ALA A 19 -4.33 8.03 -6.49
CA ALA A 19 -3.41 7.30 -5.61
C ALA A 19 -3.26 8.02 -4.25
N GLY A 20 -2.25 7.65 -3.46
CA GLY A 20 -1.93 8.28 -2.20
C GLY A 20 -3.10 8.28 -1.21
N ILE A 21 -3.13 9.28 -0.33
CA ILE A 21 -4.21 9.39 0.67
C ILE A 21 -5.60 9.47 0.04
N GLN A 22 -5.74 10.00 -1.18
CA GLN A 22 -7.04 10.12 -1.84
C GLN A 22 -7.60 8.74 -2.23
N ALA A 23 -6.79 7.86 -2.79
CA ALA A 23 -7.21 6.47 -3.06
C ALA A 23 -7.50 5.72 -1.76
N ASP A 24 -6.68 5.94 -0.73
CA ASP A 24 -6.84 5.30 0.58
C ASP A 24 -8.17 5.70 1.23
N LEU A 25 -8.46 7.00 1.33
CA LEU A 25 -9.69 7.52 1.94
C LEU A 25 -10.95 7.10 1.16
N LYS A 26 -10.89 7.11 -0.19
CA LYS A 26 -11.99 6.58 -1.02
C LYS A 26 -12.24 5.10 -0.73
N THR A 27 -11.18 4.31 -0.64
CA THR A 27 -11.27 2.88 -0.31
C THR A 27 -11.83 2.68 1.09
N PHE A 28 -11.36 3.41 2.09
CA PHE A 28 -11.86 3.35 3.46
C PHE A 28 -13.35 3.67 3.53
N GLN A 29 -13.80 4.71 2.83
CA GLN A 29 -15.20 5.09 2.77
C GLN A 29 -16.06 3.97 2.17
N ILE A 30 -15.65 3.37 1.06
CA ILE A 30 -16.37 2.26 0.42
C ILE A 30 -16.37 1.01 1.30
N GLN A 31 -15.29 0.77 2.05
CA GLN A 31 -15.20 -0.36 2.99
C GLN A 31 -15.94 -0.11 4.32
N GLY A 32 -16.60 1.04 4.49
CA GLY A 32 -17.41 1.35 5.67
C GLY A 32 -16.60 1.58 6.95
N VAL A 33 -15.37 2.04 6.83
CA VAL A 33 -14.53 2.44 7.97
C VAL A 33 -14.27 3.95 7.96
N PHE A 34 -14.04 4.55 9.12
CA PHE A 34 -13.71 5.97 9.22
C PHE A 34 -12.22 6.19 8.99
N GLY A 35 -11.87 6.85 7.88
CA GLY A 35 -10.50 7.11 7.47
C GLY A 35 -9.96 8.44 8.01
N THR A 36 -8.80 8.41 8.66
CA THR A 36 -7.98 9.58 9.00
C THR A 36 -6.71 9.59 8.16
N SER A 37 -5.99 10.72 8.10
CA SER A 37 -4.77 10.83 7.29
C SER A 37 -3.69 11.65 7.95
N VAL A 38 -2.43 11.25 7.70
CA VAL A 38 -1.20 12.02 7.93
C VAL A 38 -0.52 12.20 6.57
N ILE A 39 -0.36 13.45 6.15
CA ILE A 39 0.21 13.79 4.85
C ILE A 39 1.73 13.91 4.98
N THR A 40 2.47 13.19 4.14
CA THR A 40 3.96 13.19 4.12
C THR A 40 4.53 14.09 3.03
N ALA A 41 3.80 14.24 1.93
CA ALA A 41 4.13 15.15 0.83
C ALA A 41 2.87 15.56 0.08
N VAL A 42 2.91 16.72 -0.58
CA VAL A 42 1.91 17.14 -1.56
C VAL A 42 2.52 17.01 -2.95
N THR A 43 1.80 16.40 -3.89
CA THR A 43 2.25 16.29 -5.28
C THR A 43 1.41 17.16 -6.21
N ALA A 44 2.04 17.75 -7.21
CA ALA A 44 1.38 18.24 -8.41
C ALA A 44 1.35 17.07 -9.41
N GLN A 45 0.25 16.35 -9.46
CA GLN A 45 0.14 15.10 -10.19
C GLN A 45 -1.23 15.00 -10.88
N ASN A 46 -1.25 14.35 -12.04
CA ASN A 46 -2.46 13.95 -12.75
C ASN A 46 -2.23 12.61 -13.47
N THR A 47 -3.14 12.21 -14.38
CA THR A 47 -3.03 10.95 -15.11
C THR A 47 -1.84 10.86 -16.06
N LEU A 48 -1.22 11.99 -16.42
CA LEU A 48 -0.06 12.05 -17.33
C LEU A 48 1.28 11.91 -16.59
N GLY A 49 1.35 12.27 -15.30
CA GLY A 49 2.57 12.16 -14.52
C GLY A 49 2.60 12.97 -13.23
N VAL A 50 3.76 12.93 -12.59
CA VAL A 50 4.11 13.73 -11.42
C VAL A 50 4.98 14.89 -11.88
N PHE A 51 4.54 16.14 -11.65
CA PHE A 51 5.20 17.36 -12.11
C PHE A 51 6.00 18.05 -10.99
N ASP A 52 5.55 17.87 -9.73
CA ASP A 52 6.24 18.44 -8.57
C ASP A 52 5.91 17.66 -7.31
N ILE A 53 6.83 17.64 -6.34
CA ILE A 53 6.67 16.99 -5.04
C ILE A 53 7.19 17.93 -3.95
N HIS A 54 6.31 18.33 -3.04
CA HIS A 54 6.68 19.12 -1.87
C HIS A 54 6.58 18.28 -0.60
N PRO A 55 7.71 17.87 0.02
CA PRO A 55 7.70 17.15 1.30
C PRO A 55 7.13 18.03 2.42
N ILE A 56 6.33 17.42 3.30
CA ILE A 56 5.83 18.10 4.50
C ILE A 56 6.94 18.14 5.56
N PRO A 57 7.17 19.27 6.23
CA PRO A 57 8.16 19.38 7.30
C PRO A 57 7.92 18.35 8.43
N LEU A 58 9.00 17.79 8.97
CA LEU A 58 8.96 16.71 9.98
C LEU A 58 8.13 17.09 11.21
N ASN A 59 8.26 18.34 11.69
CA ASN A 59 7.47 18.83 12.82
C ASN A 59 5.96 18.84 12.54
N THR A 60 5.56 19.11 11.29
CA THR A 60 4.16 19.05 10.88
C THR A 60 3.67 17.61 10.79
N ILE A 61 4.51 16.68 10.28
CA ILE A 61 4.17 15.24 10.26
C ILE A 61 3.98 14.73 11.70
N GLN A 62 4.88 15.07 12.62
CA GLN A 62 4.76 14.72 14.04
C GLN A 62 3.49 15.31 14.68
N ALA A 63 3.16 16.56 14.35
CA ALA A 63 1.95 17.20 14.86
C ALA A 63 0.68 16.48 14.38
N GLN A 64 0.62 16.09 13.09
CA GLN A 64 -0.50 15.31 12.53
C GLN A 64 -0.62 13.94 13.24
N LEU A 65 0.50 13.21 13.41
CA LEU A 65 0.52 11.91 14.11
C LEU A 65 0.00 12.04 15.54
N LYS A 66 0.45 13.06 16.27
CA LYS A 66 0.00 13.33 17.65
C LYS A 66 -1.48 13.71 17.71
N ALA A 67 -1.96 14.55 16.78
CA ALA A 67 -3.35 14.96 16.72
C ALA A 67 -4.27 13.75 16.52
N VAL A 68 -3.95 12.88 15.56
CA VAL A 68 -4.73 11.66 15.32
C VAL A 68 -4.67 10.72 16.52
N LYS A 69 -3.48 10.46 17.09
CA LYS A 69 -3.32 9.56 18.23
C LYS A 69 -4.12 10.02 19.47
N ASN A 70 -4.19 11.33 19.70
CA ASN A 70 -4.78 11.87 20.93
C ASN A 70 -6.31 11.85 20.92
N ASP A 71 -6.94 11.73 19.76
CA ASP A 71 -8.40 11.85 19.61
C ASP A 71 -9.07 10.59 19.05
N PHE A 72 -8.39 9.84 18.18
CA PHE A 72 -8.98 8.71 17.46
C PHE A 72 -8.50 7.36 17.99
N GLN A 73 -9.40 6.35 17.95
CA GLN A 73 -9.11 4.95 18.30
C GLN A 73 -8.74 4.16 17.04
N ILE A 74 -7.54 4.40 16.52
CA ILE A 74 -7.08 3.75 15.30
C ILE A 74 -6.79 2.26 15.55
N THR A 75 -7.52 1.39 14.88
CA THR A 75 -7.39 -0.07 14.99
C THR A 75 -6.47 -0.68 13.93
N SER A 76 -6.25 0.01 12.82
CA SER A 76 -5.27 -0.37 11.81
C SER A 76 -4.75 0.87 11.08
N ALA A 77 -3.47 0.86 10.71
CA ALA A 77 -2.85 1.94 9.97
C ALA A 77 -2.15 1.42 8.71
N LYS A 78 -2.15 2.23 7.66
CA LYS A 78 -1.42 1.98 6.42
C LYS A 78 -0.33 3.01 6.22
N ILE A 79 0.83 2.57 5.76
CA ILE A 79 1.90 3.43 5.23
C ILE A 79 1.94 3.28 3.72
N GLY A 80 1.98 4.43 3.02
CA GLY A 80 2.25 4.51 1.58
C GLY A 80 3.55 5.27 1.31
N MET A 81 3.54 6.22 0.36
CA MET A 81 4.70 7.01 -0.02
C MET A 81 5.20 7.90 1.13
N LEU A 82 6.47 7.76 1.52
CA LEU A 82 7.15 8.59 2.52
C LEU A 82 8.19 9.55 1.90
N GLY A 83 8.76 9.20 0.74
CA GLY A 83 9.66 10.04 -0.05
C GLY A 83 11.11 10.05 0.40
N THR A 84 11.42 10.39 1.64
CA THR A 84 12.79 10.58 2.14
C THR A 84 13.12 9.72 3.34
N ALA A 85 14.42 9.49 3.60
CA ALA A 85 14.90 8.76 4.77
C ALA A 85 14.47 9.43 6.08
N ASP A 86 14.59 10.76 6.17
CA ASP A 86 14.22 11.52 7.36
C ASP A 86 12.74 11.37 7.72
N ILE A 87 11.85 11.35 6.72
CA ILE A 87 10.41 11.12 6.93
C ILE A 87 10.16 9.68 7.39
N ILE A 88 10.86 8.70 6.80
CA ILE A 88 10.76 7.29 7.22
C ILE A 88 11.19 7.15 8.68
N GLU A 89 12.33 7.70 9.07
CA GLU A 89 12.82 7.65 10.44
C GLU A 89 11.85 8.34 11.40
N CYS A 90 11.39 9.54 11.07
CA CYS A 90 10.43 10.30 11.88
C CYS A 90 9.11 9.51 12.12
N VAL A 91 8.57 8.88 11.07
CA VAL A 91 7.35 8.07 11.17
C VAL A 91 7.61 6.78 11.93
N ALA A 92 8.72 6.09 11.65
CA ALA A 92 9.08 4.85 12.33
C ALA A 92 9.32 5.05 13.83
N ASP A 93 10.00 6.12 14.22
CA ASP A 93 10.21 6.48 15.63
C ASP A 93 8.87 6.64 16.37
N PHE A 94 7.91 7.35 15.76
CA PHE A 94 6.58 7.50 16.35
C PHE A 94 5.84 6.16 16.44
N LEU A 95 5.92 5.32 15.42
CA LEU A 95 5.25 4.03 15.35
C LEU A 95 5.92 2.94 16.21
N SER A 96 7.16 3.13 16.64
CA SER A 96 7.90 2.16 17.49
C SER A 96 7.17 1.90 18.82
N TYR A 97 6.41 2.88 19.34
CA TYR A 97 5.57 2.75 20.52
C TYR A 97 4.23 2.05 20.28
N ARG A 98 3.99 1.52 19.08
CA ARG A 98 2.73 0.86 18.69
C ARG A 98 1.47 1.66 19.04
N PRO A 99 1.40 2.96 18.69
CA PRO A 99 0.27 3.82 19.06
C PRO A 99 -1.02 3.49 18.34
N PHE A 100 -0.92 2.75 17.24
CA PHE A 100 -2.02 2.27 16.40
C PHE A 100 -2.01 0.74 16.35
N GLY A 101 -3.11 0.13 15.93
CA GLY A 101 -3.24 -1.33 15.86
C GLY A 101 -2.36 -1.98 14.78
N THR A 102 -2.97 -2.77 13.91
CA THR A 102 -2.24 -3.48 12.83
C THR A 102 -1.62 -2.50 11.83
N LEU A 103 -0.35 -2.69 11.49
CA LEU A 103 0.39 -1.84 10.55
C LEU A 103 0.60 -2.54 9.20
N VAL A 104 0.00 -2.00 8.15
CA VAL A 104 0.20 -2.41 6.76
C VAL A 104 1.17 -1.44 6.09
N VAL A 105 2.27 -1.94 5.54
CA VAL A 105 3.29 -1.15 4.83
C VAL A 105 3.24 -1.46 3.34
N ASP A 106 2.85 -0.47 2.53
CA ASP A 106 2.97 -0.51 1.07
C ASP A 106 4.23 0.28 0.67
N PRO A 107 5.33 -0.39 0.31
CA PRO A 107 6.64 0.25 0.15
C PRO A 107 6.75 0.94 -1.21
N VAL A 108 5.92 1.96 -1.43
CA VAL A 108 5.82 2.68 -2.71
C VAL A 108 7.14 3.35 -3.07
N MET A 109 7.76 2.93 -4.17
CA MET A 109 9.06 3.46 -4.63
C MET A 109 8.95 4.27 -5.92
N ILE A 110 8.02 3.92 -6.81
CA ILE A 110 7.90 4.50 -8.16
C ILE A 110 6.44 4.79 -8.45
N ALA A 111 6.17 5.97 -8.99
CA ALA A 111 4.85 6.34 -9.50
C ALA A 111 4.48 5.51 -10.76
N LYS A 112 3.19 5.41 -11.09
CA LYS A 112 2.73 4.67 -12.28
C LYS A 112 3.38 5.19 -13.58
N GLY A 113 3.69 6.47 -13.67
CA GLY A 113 4.40 7.08 -14.80
C GLY A 113 5.92 6.93 -14.78
N GLY A 114 6.50 6.12 -13.88
CA GLY A 114 7.94 5.87 -13.78
C GLY A 114 8.72 6.90 -12.96
N ALA A 115 8.08 7.96 -12.46
CA ALA A 115 8.75 8.94 -11.61
C ALA A 115 9.17 8.31 -10.27
N PRO A 116 10.42 8.51 -9.80
CA PRO A 116 10.87 8.01 -8.51
C PRO A 116 10.13 8.77 -7.39
N LEU A 117 9.50 8.02 -6.49
CA LEU A 117 8.79 8.54 -5.31
C LEU A 117 9.56 8.28 -4.01
N LEU A 118 10.54 7.40 -4.05
CA LEU A 118 11.42 7.11 -2.93
C LEU A 118 12.87 7.31 -3.38
N GLN A 119 13.63 8.10 -2.63
CA GLN A 119 15.06 8.27 -2.87
C GLN A 119 15.80 6.95 -2.59
N GLN A 120 16.84 6.64 -3.34
CA GLN A 120 17.59 5.38 -3.18
C GLN A 120 18.11 5.18 -1.76
N GLN A 121 18.57 6.24 -1.09
CA GLN A 121 19.01 6.20 0.30
C GLN A 121 17.90 5.87 1.29
N ALA A 122 16.64 6.17 0.93
CA ALA A 122 15.47 5.91 1.77
C ALA A 122 15.07 4.42 1.79
N VAL A 123 15.51 3.61 0.81
CA VAL A 123 15.29 2.15 0.82
C VAL A 123 15.97 1.52 2.05
N SER A 124 17.20 1.91 2.34
CA SER A 124 17.92 1.42 3.53
C SER A 124 17.23 1.83 4.84
N ALA A 125 16.70 3.06 4.91
CA ALA A 125 15.95 3.54 6.05
C ALA A 125 14.65 2.75 6.23
N LEU A 126 13.94 2.43 5.13
CA LEU A 126 12.73 1.62 5.15
C LEU A 126 13.01 0.21 5.70
N ILE A 127 14.06 -0.45 5.21
CA ILE A 127 14.48 -1.78 5.67
C ILE A 127 14.83 -1.74 7.16
N LYS A 128 15.63 -0.76 7.57
CA LYS A 128 16.16 -0.71 8.93
C LYS A 128 15.13 -0.31 9.98
N HIS A 129 14.27 0.66 9.67
CA HIS A 129 13.42 1.31 10.68
C HIS A 129 11.94 0.95 10.56
N LEU A 130 11.42 0.73 9.35
CA LEU A 130 10.00 0.56 9.13
C LEU A 130 9.60 -0.91 8.95
N LEU A 131 10.41 -1.69 8.23
CA LEU A 131 10.12 -3.10 7.96
C LEU A 131 9.94 -3.94 9.24
N PRO A 132 10.76 -3.76 10.31
CA PRO A 132 10.57 -4.47 11.58
C PRO A 132 9.27 -4.12 12.32
N LEU A 133 8.61 -3.02 11.94
CA LEU A 133 7.33 -2.61 12.52
C LEU A 133 6.13 -3.16 11.74
N ALA A 134 6.32 -3.64 10.52
CA ALA A 134 5.25 -4.08 9.64
C ALA A 134 4.60 -5.37 10.11
N ASP A 135 3.30 -5.33 10.40
CA ASP A 135 2.52 -6.54 10.60
C ASP A 135 2.22 -7.21 9.25
N VAL A 136 2.06 -6.41 8.18
CA VAL A 136 1.95 -6.87 6.80
C VAL A 136 2.71 -5.93 5.89
N ILE A 137 3.54 -6.47 4.98
CA ILE A 137 4.16 -5.70 3.89
C ILE A 137 3.58 -6.14 2.55
N THR A 138 3.33 -5.17 1.63
CA THR A 138 2.67 -5.43 0.34
C THR A 138 3.48 -4.96 -0.88
N PRO A 139 4.74 -5.38 -1.08
CA PRO A 139 5.54 -4.97 -2.22
C PRO A 139 5.04 -5.61 -3.52
N ASN A 140 5.26 -4.93 -4.65
CA ASN A 140 5.24 -5.55 -5.97
C ASN A 140 6.61 -6.21 -6.26
N ILE A 141 6.74 -6.89 -7.42
CA ILE A 141 7.98 -7.59 -7.79
C ILE A 141 9.19 -6.63 -7.83
N PRO A 142 9.17 -5.47 -8.53
CA PRO A 142 10.29 -4.54 -8.50
C PRO A 142 10.65 -4.01 -7.10
N GLU A 143 9.66 -3.72 -6.28
CA GLU A 143 9.85 -3.29 -4.88
C GLU A 143 10.47 -4.41 -4.03
N THR A 144 10.03 -5.65 -4.25
CA THR A 144 10.61 -6.84 -3.59
C THR A 144 12.08 -7.02 -3.97
N GLU A 145 12.43 -6.90 -5.24
CA GLU A 145 13.81 -6.96 -5.72
C GLU A 145 14.68 -5.84 -5.08
N ALA A 146 14.13 -4.62 -4.97
CA ALA A 146 14.84 -3.49 -4.36
C ALA A 146 15.08 -3.68 -2.86
N LEU A 147 14.11 -4.28 -2.13
CA LEU A 147 14.20 -4.51 -0.69
C LEU A 147 15.12 -5.68 -0.33
N THR A 148 15.17 -6.72 -1.16
CA THR A 148 15.89 -7.97 -0.83
C THR A 148 17.20 -8.12 -1.57
N GLY A 149 17.38 -7.39 -2.70
CA GLY A 149 18.50 -7.63 -3.63
C GLY A 149 18.36 -8.92 -4.43
N ILE A 150 17.28 -9.70 -4.24
CA ILE A 150 17.05 -10.97 -4.91
C ILE A 150 16.36 -10.73 -6.25
N LYS A 151 16.97 -11.13 -7.36
CA LYS A 151 16.33 -11.08 -8.68
C LYS A 151 15.23 -12.13 -8.78
N ILE A 152 14.02 -11.69 -9.10
CA ILE A 152 12.84 -12.55 -9.18
C ILE A 152 12.65 -13.02 -10.62
N SER A 153 12.80 -14.35 -10.84
CA SER A 153 12.67 -14.98 -12.15
C SER A 153 11.75 -16.20 -12.17
N ASN A 154 11.38 -16.73 -11.00
CA ASN A 154 10.55 -17.92 -10.86
C ASN A 154 9.92 -17.98 -9.45
N THR A 155 9.06 -18.97 -9.21
CA THR A 155 8.39 -19.15 -7.92
C THR A 155 9.36 -19.35 -6.75
N ALA A 156 10.47 -20.08 -6.96
CA ALA A 156 11.46 -20.30 -5.90
C ALA A 156 12.13 -19.01 -5.45
N SER A 157 12.47 -18.10 -6.39
CA SER A 157 13.03 -16.78 -6.05
C SER A 157 12.01 -15.87 -5.36
N ILE A 158 10.70 -15.98 -5.65
CA ILE A 158 9.65 -15.28 -4.92
C ILE A 158 9.58 -15.78 -3.47
N GLN A 159 9.57 -17.09 -3.26
CA GLN A 159 9.55 -17.68 -1.93
C GLN A 159 10.78 -17.27 -1.11
N GLN A 160 11.97 -17.29 -1.73
CA GLN A 160 13.19 -16.85 -1.07
C GLN A 160 13.12 -15.37 -0.68
N ALA A 161 12.63 -14.51 -1.56
CA ALA A 161 12.48 -13.08 -1.29
C ALA A 161 11.44 -12.82 -0.18
N ALA A 162 10.32 -13.55 -0.16
CA ALA A 162 9.33 -13.45 0.90
C ALA A 162 9.91 -13.85 2.27
N LEU A 163 10.70 -14.93 2.34
CA LEU A 163 11.40 -15.35 3.55
C LEU A 163 12.45 -14.32 4.00
N ASP A 164 13.12 -13.68 3.04
CA ASP A 164 14.11 -12.63 3.34
C ASP A 164 13.43 -11.39 3.95
N LEU A 165 12.30 -10.95 3.42
CA LEU A 165 11.50 -9.87 4.01
C LEU A 165 11.03 -10.20 5.43
N GLN A 166 10.67 -11.46 5.72
CA GLN A 166 10.36 -11.89 7.09
C GLN A 166 11.60 -11.87 8.00
N LYS A 167 12.76 -12.28 7.51
CA LYS A 167 14.03 -12.18 8.27
C LYS A 167 14.42 -10.73 8.56
N GLN A 168 14.06 -9.80 7.68
CA GLN A 168 14.25 -8.36 7.87
C GLN A 168 13.23 -7.76 8.86
N GLY A 169 12.23 -8.53 9.33
CA GLY A 169 11.33 -8.18 10.42
C GLY A 169 9.85 -8.07 10.07
N ALA A 170 9.44 -8.09 8.81
CA ALA A 170 8.03 -8.11 8.45
C ALA A 170 7.36 -9.40 8.91
N LYS A 171 6.18 -9.32 9.57
CA LYS A 171 5.51 -10.53 10.07
C LYS A 171 4.85 -11.33 8.94
N ASN A 172 4.11 -10.65 8.08
CA ASN A 172 3.42 -11.27 6.94
C ASN A 172 3.79 -10.54 5.66
N VAL A 173 3.95 -11.28 4.57
CA VAL A 173 4.43 -10.75 3.29
C VAL A 173 3.41 -11.06 2.20
N ILE A 174 3.06 -10.06 1.39
CA ILE A 174 2.20 -10.18 0.22
C ILE A 174 2.95 -9.60 -0.96
N ILE A 175 3.50 -10.44 -1.83
CA ILE A 175 4.18 -10.00 -3.07
C ILE A 175 3.15 -9.92 -4.18
N LYS A 176 2.85 -8.70 -4.63
CA LYS A 176 1.86 -8.42 -5.67
C LYS A 176 2.40 -8.78 -7.06
N GLY A 177 1.71 -9.65 -7.78
CA GLY A 177 2.14 -10.16 -9.08
C GLY A 177 1.58 -9.42 -10.29
N GLY A 178 1.09 -8.20 -10.16
CA GLY A 178 0.65 -7.37 -11.28
C GLY A 178 1.72 -7.14 -12.36
N HIS A 179 3.00 -7.20 -11.97
CA HIS A 179 4.18 -7.17 -12.83
C HIS A 179 4.71 -8.60 -13.07
N SER A 180 3.84 -9.55 -13.45
CA SER A 180 4.14 -10.99 -13.45
C SER A 180 5.43 -11.34 -14.20
N LEU A 181 6.04 -12.47 -13.78
CA LEU A 181 7.18 -13.10 -14.43
C LEU A 181 6.93 -13.43 -15.92
N ASN A 182 5.67 -13.61 -16.28
CA ASN A 182 5.22 -13.77 -17.66
C ASN A 182 4.15 -12.71 -17.96
N SER A 183 4.55 -11.65 -18.67
CA SER A 183 3.64 -10.56 -19.07
C SER A 183 2.50 -11.03 -19.98
N GLN A 184 2.65 -12.17 -20.63
CA GLN A 184 1.62 -12.77 -21.49
C GLN A 184 0.66 -13.70 -20.73
N SER A 185 0.89 -13.95 -19.43
CA SER A 185 -0.03 -14.74 -18.63
C SER A 185 -1.40 -14.06 -18.56
N PRO A 186 -2.51 -14.79 -18.81
CA PRO A 186 -3.86 -14.25 -18.68
C PRO A 186 -4.25 -14.02 -17.21
N GLN A 187 -3.39 -14.39 -16.26
CA GLN A 187 -3.62 -14.27 -14.83
C GLN A 187 -2.52 -13.46 -14.15
N CYS A 188 -2.90 -12.76 -13.09
CA CYS A 188 -2.04 -12.13 -12.12
C CYS A 188 -2.06 -12.96 -10.84
N GLN A 189 -0.87 -13.29 -10.31
CA GLN A 189 -0.72 -14.09 -9.09
C GLN A 189 -0.09 -13.25 -7.99
N ASP A 190 -0.72 -13.18 -6.81
CA ASP A 190 -0.11 -12.61 -5.62
C ASP A 190 0.32 -13.75 -4.69
N TRP A 191 1.53 -13.67 -4.15
CA TRP A 191 2.13 -14.68 -3.27
C TRP A 191 2.09 -14.19 -1.83
N ILE A 192 1.50 -14.99 -0.96
CA ILE A 192 1.31 -14.66 0.44
C ILE A 192 2.12 -15.62 1.30
N LEU A 193 2.92 -15.07 2.22
CA LEU A 193 3.62 -15.81 3.27
C LEU A 193 3.20 -15.25 4.62
N LEU A 194 2.56 -16.08 5.44
CA LEU A 194 2.11 -15.73 6.78
C LEU A 194 3.22 -15.94 7.81
N GLN A 195 3.12 -15.26 8.95
CA GLN A 195 4.07 -15.36 10.07
C GLN A 195 4.25 -16.79 10.58
N ASN A 196 3.20 -17.62 10.51
CA ASN A 196 3.24 -19.04 10.94
C ASN A 196 3.90 -19.99 9.92
N GLY A 197 4.39 -19.45 8.78
CA GLY A 197 4.98 -20.22 7.69
C GLY A 197 3.97 -20.76 6.67
N GLU A 198 2.67 -20.60 6.88
CA GLU A 198 1.66 -20.91 5.86
C GLU A 198 1.85 -19.98 4.66
N HIS A 199 1.80 -20.55 3.46
CA HIS A 199 1.85 -19.77 2.22
C HIS A 199 0.76 -20.20 1.25
N PHE A 200 0.28 -19.26 0.44
CA PHE A 200 -0.72 -19.50 -0.59
C PHE A 200 -0.63 -18.45 -1.69
N VAL A 201 -1.28 -18.72 -2.82
CA VAL A 201 -1.34 -17.83 -3.98
C VAL A 201 -2.79 -17.43 -4.20
N LEU A 202 -3.02 -16.15 -4.50
CA LEU A 202 -4.29 -15.65 -4.99
C LEU A 202 -4.15 -15.26 -6.46
N GLU A 203 -5.09 -15.72 -7.27
CA GLU A 203 -5.12 -15.48 -8.71
C GLU A 203 -6.29 -14.57 -9.07
N SER A 204 -6.10 -13.77 -10.10
CA SER A 204 -7.16 -12.98 -10.74
C SER A 204 -6.89 -12.86 -12.23
N PRO A 205 -7.91 -12.63 -13.07
CA PRO A 205 -7.69 -12.28 -14.46
C PRO A 205 -6.79 -11.07 -14.63
N ARG A 206 -5.99 -11.06 -15.69
CA ARG A 206 -5.25 -9.88 -16.14
C ARG A 206 -6.14 -9.06 -17.07
N PHE A 207 -6.23 -7.77 -16.80
CA PHE A 207 -6.95 -6.83 -17.66
C PHE A 207 -5.95 -5.97 -18.42
N ASP A 208 -6.11 -5.89 -19.72
CA ASP A 208 -5.35 -4.99 -20.57
C ASP A 208 -6.01 -3.60 -20.54
N THR A 209 -5.56 -2.77 -19.61
CA THR A 209 -6.08 -1.43 -19.41
C THR A 209 -4.99 -0.47 -18.92
N PRO A 210 -4.97 0.78 -19.40
CA PRO A 210 -4.09 1.82 -18.87
C PRO A 210 -4.56 2.37 -17.51
N HIS A 211 -5.83 2.09 -17.12
CA HIS A 211 -6.46 2.66 -15.93
C HIS A 211 -6.11 1.88 -14.66
N THR A 212 -4.84 1.90 -14.29
CA THR A 212 -4.28 1.15 -13.16
C THR A 212 -3.60 2.07 -12.13
N HIS A 213 -3.79 3.40 -12.23
CA HIS A 213 -3.22 4.34 -11.27
C HIS A 213 -3.90 4.18 -9.90
N GLY A 214 -3.07 3.99 -8.85
CA GLY A 214 -3.53 3.77 -7.49
C GLY A 214 -3.88 2.31 -7.14
N THR A 215 -3.62 1.33 -8.02
CA THR A 215 -3.87 -0.09 -7.76
C THR A 215 -3.25 -0.57 -6.43
N GLY A 216 -1.96 -0.26 -6.19
CA GLY A 216 -1.27 -0.64 -4.95
C GLY A 216 -1.89 0.02 -3.72
N CYS A 217 -2.13 1.33 -3.78
CA CYS A 217 -2.77 2.09 -2.70
C CYS A 217 -4.15 1.53 -2.37
N THR A 218 -4.98 1.28 -3.39
CA THR A 218 -6.33 0.73 -3.22
C THR A 218 -6.30 -0.66 -2.59
N PHE A 219 -5.40 -1.55 -3.04
CA PHE A 219 -5.24 -2.88 -2.46
C PHE A 219 -4.85 -2.82 -0.99
N SER A 220 -3.78 -2.08 -0.66
CA SER A 220 -3.27 -1.98 0.71
C SER A 220 -4.25 -1.25 1.64
N ALA A 221 -5.01 -0.27 1.14
CA ALA A 221 -6.06 0.40 1.90
C ALA A 221 -7.24 -0.53 2.19
N CYS A 222 -7.71 -1.31 1.21
CA CYS A 222 -8.78 -2.30 1.42
C CYS A 222 -8.35 -3.35 2.46
N LEU A 223 -7.13 -3.87 2.34
CA LEU A 223 -6.55 -4.78 3.33
C LEU A 223 -6.56 -4.16 4.74
N THR A 224 -6.12 -2.91 4.87
CA THR A 224 -6.10 -2.18 6.14
C THR A 224 -7.49 -2.03 6.73
N ALA A 225 -8.49 -1.70 5.90
CA ALA A 225 -9.88 -1.56 6.33
C ALA A 225 -10.46 -2.89 6.84
N GLU A 226 -10.20 -4.00 6.14
CA GLU A 226 -10.65 -5.33 6.56
C GLU A 226 -10.02 -5.76 7.90
N LEU A 227 -8.71 -5.52 8.05
CA LEU A 227 -8.01 -5.80 9.32
C LEU A 227 -8.55 -4.94 10.47
N ALA A 228 -8.90 -3.68 10.20
CA ALA A 228 -9.51 -2.79 11.19
C ALA A 228 -10.90 -3.27 11.65
N LYS A 229 -11.65 -3.94 10.78
CA LYS A 229 -12.93 -4.59 11.11
C LYS A 229 -12.76 -5.91 11.86
N GLY A 230 -11.52 -6.37 12.07
CA GLY A 230 -11.21 -7.63 12.77
C GLY A 230 -11.24 -8.86 11.87
N ALA A 231 -11.22 -8.69 10.56
CA ALA A 231 -11.17 -9.83 9.63
C ALA A 231 -9.83 -10.59 9.79
N PRO A 232 -9.82 -11.93 9.74
CA PRO A 232 -8.60 -12.70 9.64
C PRO A 232 -7.78 -12.31 8.40
N LEU A 233 -6.46 -12.27 8.50
CA LEU A 233 -5.58 -11.80 7.42
C LEU A 233 -5.86 -12.49 6.08
N LYS A 234 -6.07 -13.81 6.08
CA LYS A 234 -6.38 -14.59 4.86
C LYS A 234 -7.65 -14.10 4.16
N SER A 235 -8.70 -13.79 4.93
CA SER A 235 -9.95 -13.23 4.41
C SER A 235 -9.75 -11.79 3.94
N ALA A 236 -9.03 -10.97 4.71
CA ALA A 236 -8.75 -9.58 4.38
C ALA A 236 -7.97 -9.44 3.06
N VAL A 237 -6.95 -10.29 2.84
CA VAL A 237 -6.19 -10.31 1.58
C VAL A 237 -7.08 -10.73 0.40
N LYS A 238 -7.96 -11.73 0.60
CA LYS A 238 -8.90 -12.14 -0.44
C LYS A 238 -9.84 -11.00 -0.80
N THR A 239 -10.46 -10.33 0.17
CA THR A 239 -11.34 -9.17 -0.07
C THR A 239 -10.58 -8.06 -0.80
N ALA A 240 -9.34 -7.74 -0.40
CA ALA A 240 -8.52 -6.73 -1.08
C ALA A 240 -8.23 -7.12 -2.55
N LYS A 241 -8.00 -8.42 -2.83
CA LYS A 241 -7.79 -8.93 -4.20
C LYS A 241 -9.08 -8.82 -5.03
N ASP A 242 -10.21 -9.19 -4.46
CA ASP A 242 -11.51 -9.12 -5.13
C ASP A 242 -11.89 -7.65 -5.41
N PHE A 243 -11.66 -6.75 -4.42
CA PHE A 243 -11.90 -5.31 -4.55
C PHE A 243 -11.09 -4.69 -5.69
N ILE A 244 -9.78 -4.92 -5.72
CA ILE A 244 -8.93 -4.32 -6.76
C ILE A 244 -9.20 -4.94 -8.14
N THR A 245 -9.56 -6.21 -8.20
CA THR A 245 -9.96 -6.87 -9.44
C THR A 245 -11.21 -6.22 -10.03
N ALA A 246 -12.24 -5.96 -9.22
CA ALA A 246 -13.42 -5.23 -9.61
C ALA A 246 -13.10 -3.79 -10.07
N ALA A 247 -12.26 -3.09 -9.30
CA ALA A 247 -11.87 -1.71 -9.59
C ALA A 247 -11.12 -1.54 -10.92
N ILE A 248 -10.34 -2.54 -11.33
CA ILE A 248 -9.60 -2.54 -12.60
C ILE A 248 -10.47 -2.99 -13.77
N SER A 249 -11.36 -3.97 -13.56
CA SER A 249 -12.20 -4.52 -14.62
C SER A 249 -13.30 -3.57 -15.10
N HIS A 250 -13.63 -2.51 -14.35
CA HIS A 250 -14.63 -1.52 -14.68
C HIS A 250 -14.03 -0.10 -14.72
N PRO A 251 -13.20 0.24 -15.73
CA PRO A 251 -12.47 1.50 -15.77
C PRO A 251 -13.38 2.72 -15.87
N LEU A 252 -12.99 3.81 -15.23
CA LEU A 252 -13.73 5.09 -15.26
C LEU A 252 -13.51 5.88 -16.54
N ASN A 253 -12.45 5.61 -17.28
CA ASN A 253 -12.03 6.35 -18.47
C ASN A 253 -11.83 7.86 -18.21
N ILE A 254 -11.22 8.20 -17.08
CA ILE A 254 -10.94 9.57 -16.65
C ILE A 254 -9.47 9.93 -16.94
N GLY A 255 -9.26 11.13 -17.48
CA GLY A 255 -7.94 11.66 -17.83
C GLY A 255 -7.42 11.15 -19.17
N HIS A 256 -6.23 11.62 -19.55
CA HIS A 256 -5.63 11.36 -20.87
C HIS A 256 -4.41 10.43 -20.80
N GLY A 257 -4.06 9.94 -19.60
CA GLY A 257 -2.93 9.04 -19.36
C GLY A 257 -3.35 7.81 -18.56
N HIS A 258 -2.59 7.46 -17.55
CA HIS A 258 -2.94 6.36 -16.64
C HIS A 258 -4.10 6.77 -15.72
N GLY A 259 -5.31 6.38 -16.08
CA GLY A 259 -6.51 6.72 -15.32
C GLY A 259 -6.59 5.98 -13.97
N PRO A 260 -7.38 6.54 -13.02
CA PRO A 260 -7.54 5.95 -11.68
C PRO A 260 -8.35 4.67 -11.71
N THR A 261 -8.15 3.83 -10.69
CA THR A 261 -9.00 2.68 -10.40
C THR A 261 -10.42 3.11 -10.00
N ASN A 262 -11.42 2.28 -10.31
CA ASN A 262 -12.82 2.54 -9.99
C ASN A 262 -13.19 1.98 -8.61
N HIS A 263 -13.13 2.81 -7.57
CA HIS A 263 -13.44 2.39 -6.20
C HIS A 263 -14.92 2.00 -6.00
N TRP A 264 -15.85 2.47 -6.85
CA TRP A 264 -17.27 2.11 -6.73
C TRP A 264 -17.62 0.73 -7.29
N ALA A 265 -16.77 0.16 -8.17
CA ALA A 265 -17.09 -1.08 -8.87
C ALA A 265 -17.41 -2.24 -7.92
N TYR A 266 -16.74 -2.33 -6.77
CA TYR A 266 -16.95 -3.39 -5.79
C TYR A 266 -18.31 -3.30 -5.08
N SER A 267 -18.90 -2.11 -4.94
CA SER A 267 -20.20 -1.91 -4.27
C SER A 267 -21.39 -2.31 -5.13
N HIS A 268 -21.17 -2.60 -6.40
CA HIS A 268 -22.22 -2.95 -7.37
C HIS A 268 -22.17 -4.42 -7.81
N ILE A 269 -21.31 -5.22 -7.17
CA ILE A 269 -21.22 -6.67 -7.29
C ILE A 269 -21.84 -7.30 -6.04
#